data_d1659deaa74c3d4804acd4f68117da2c
#
_entry.id   d1659deaa74c3d4804acd4f68117da2c
#
_cell.length_a   1.000
_cell.length_b   1.000
_cell.length_c   1.000
_cell.angle_alpha   90.00
_cell.angle_beta   90.00
_cell.angle_gamma   90.00
#
_symmetry.space_group_name_H-M   'P 1'
#
loop_
_entity.id
_entity.type
_entity.pdbx_description
1 polymer ?
#
loop_
_entity_poly.entity_id
_entity_poly.type
_entity_poly.pdbx_seq_one_letter_code
_entity_poly.pdbx_strand_id
1 'polypeptide(L)'
;MKAILWLVGLQGLCLCLGGFRPSVFLAGIGGFGYLFARPFIVSSNHTIWQSKIPFELQGRIFSLQSVVERSLLILSHLTVGPLADQVLEPMMKPGGLLADSIGQIIGVGAGRGSGLLFMLIGILNIVAALIAYQMPRLRRVEKEIPDAIAVIS
;
A
#
# COMPACT_ATOMS: atom_id res chain seq x y z
N MET A 1 12.96 -9.56 5.11
CA MET A 1 12.82 -8.11 4.83
C MET A 1 12.88 -7.75 3.34
N LYS A 2 13.88 -8.17 2.57
CA LYS A 2 13.97 -7.85 1.12
C LYS A 2 12.74 -8.30 0.32
N ALA A 3 12.23 -9.51 0.58
CA ALA A 3 11.04 -10.04 -0.10
C ALA A 3 9.79 -9.18 0.13
N ILE A 4 9.61 -8.68 1.35
CA ILE A 4 8.48 -7.79 1.70
C ILE A 4 8.57 -6.51 0.88
N LEU A 5 9.75 -5.88 0.78
CA LEU A 5 9.93 -4.65 0.02
C LEU A 5 9.67 -4.86 -1.49
N TRP A 6 10.10 -6.00 -2.04
CA TRP A 6 9.78 -6.37 -3.43
C TRP A 6 8.28 -6.57 -3.65
N LEU A 7 7.59 -7.23 -2.71
CA LEU A 7 6.15 -7.43 -2.78
C LEU A 7 5.38 -6.10 -2.65
N VAL A 8 5.82 -5.18 -1.79
CA VAL A 8 5.24 -3.84 -1.68
C VAL A 8 5.43 -3.05 -2.97
N GLY A 9 6.62 -3.12 -3.58
CA GLY A 9 6.87 -2.51 -4.89
C GLY A 9 5.99 -3.11 -6.00
N LEU A 10 5.86 -4.44 -6.04
CA LEU A 10 4.97 -5.14 -6.96
C LEU A 10 3.50 -4.72 -6.76
N GLN A 11 3.06 -4.62 -5.52
CA GLN A 11 1.71 -4.17 -5.16
C GLN A 11 1.45 -2.74 -5.66
N GLY A 12 2.43 -1.84 -5.50
CA GLY A 12 2.36 -0.48 -6.05
C GLY A 12 2.27 -0.46 -7.57
N LEU A 13 3.03 -1.32 -8.26
CA LEU A 13 2.96 -1.46 -9.71
C LEU A 13 1.58 -1.97 -10.17
N CYS A 14 1.01 -2.95 -9.48
CA CYS A 14 -0.33 -3.46 -9.75
C CYS A 14 -1.40 -2.37 -9.62
N LEU A 15 -1.31 -1.51 -8.59
CA LEU A 15 -2.21 -0.36 -8.44
C LEU A 15 -2.06 0.65 -9.58
N CYS A 16 -0.84 0.97 -10.01
CA CYS A 16 -0.60 1.84 -11.15
C CYS A 16 -1.19 1.25 -12.44
N LEU A 17 -1.01 -0.03 -12.69
CA LEU A 17 -1.59 -0.72 -13.86
C LEU A 17 -3.12 -0.68 -13.84
N GLY A 18 -3.75 -0.90 -12.67
CA GLY A 18 -5.21 -0.86 -12.51
C GLY A 18 -5.79 0.53 -12.76
N GLY A 19 -5.05 1.60 -12.44
CA GLY A 19 -5.47 2.99 -12.67
C GLY A 19 -5.16 3.55 -14.06
N PHE A 20 -4.25 2.92 -14.82
CA PHE A 20 -3.66 3.49 -16.04
C PHE A 20 -4.65 3.73 -17.18
N ARG A 21 -5.55 2.79 -17.47
CA ARG A 21 -6.55 2.93 -18.53
C ARG A 21 -7.95 2.48 -18.09
N PRO A 22 -9.02 3.00 -18.74
CA PRO A 22 -10.39 2.58 -18.48
C PRO A 22 -10.65 1.18 -19.06
N SER A 23 -10.02 0.18 -18.47
CA SER A 23 -10.15 -1.21 -18.88
C SER A 23 -10.47 -2.09 -17.68
N VAL A 24 -11.62 -2.75 -17.73
CA VAL A 24 -12.01 -3.72 -16.69
C VAL A 24 -10.97 -4.83 -16.53
N PHE A 25 -10.33 -5.21 -17.64
CA PHE A 25 -9.29 -6.23 -17.64
C PHE A 25 -8.04 -5.78 -16.87
N LEU A 26 -7.55 -4.55 -17.12
CA LEU A 26 -6.41 -3.98 -16.39
C LEU A 26 -6.74 -3.76 -14.91
N ALA A 27 -7.94 -3.26 -14.61
CA ALA A 27 -8.40 -3.10 -13.23
C ALA A 27 -8.50 -4.47 -12.52
N GLY A 28 -8.98 -5.50 -13.22
CA GLY A 28 -9.03 -6.86 -12.69
C GLY A 28 -7.66 -7.45 -12.40
N ILE A 29 -6.72 -7.35 -13.33
CA ILE A 29 -5.33 -7.83 -13.14
C ILE A 29 -4.65 -7.05 -12.03
N GLY A 30 -4.75 -5.73 -12.03
CA GLY A 30 -4.16 -4.86 -11.00
C GLY A 30 -4.73 -5.18 -9.62
N GLY A 31 -6.06 -5.29 -9.50
CA GLY A 31 -6.75 -5.65 -8.27
C GLY A 31 -6.38 -7.06 -7.79
N PHE A 32 -6.36 -8.03 -8.68
CA PHE A 32 -5.96 -9.40 -8.35
C PHE A 32 -4.51 -9.45 -7.85
N GLY A 33 -3.58 -8.83 -8.56
CA GLY A 33 -2.17 -8.78 -8.16
C GLY A 33 -1.98 -8.10 -6.80
N TYR A 34 -2.71 -7.01 -6.55
CA TYR A 34 -2.72 -6.33 -5.26
C TYR A 34 -3.23 -7.24 -4.13
N LEU A 35 -4.39 -7.86 -4.32
CA LEU A 35 -4.99 -8.75 -3.32
C LEU A 35 -4.15 -10.01 -3.09
N PHE A 36 -3.52 -10.54 -4.14
CA PHE A 36 -2.64 -11.70 -4.03
C PHE A 36 -1.36 -11.42 -3.23
N ALA A 37 -0.74 -10.27 -3.45
CA ALA A 37 0.49 -9.89 -2.74
C ALA A 37 0.25 -9.57 -1.25
N ARG A 38 -0.94 -9.07 -0.90
CA ARG A 38 -1.26 -8.61 0.46
C ARG A 38 -1.08 -9.65 1.56
N PRO A 39 -1.61 -10.88 1.48
CA PRO A 39 -1.45 -11.88 2.54
C PRO A 39 0.01 -12.25 2.77
N PHE A 40 0.84 -12.29 1.73
CA PHE A 40 2.28 -12.58 1.89
C PHE A 40 3.00 -11.47 2.65
N ILE A 41 2.68 -10.20 2.38
CA ILE A 41 3.24 -9.05 3.10
C ILE A 41 2.82 -9.09 4.56
N VAL A 42 1.53 -9.27 4.83
CA VAL A 42 0.97 -9.30 6.19
C VAL A 42 1.55 -10.48 6.98
N SER A 43 1.54 -11.69 6.42
CA SER A 43 2.08 -12.89 7.07
C SER A 43 3.57 -12.74 7.39
N SER A 44 4.36 -12.29 6.42
CA SER A 44 5.80 -12.07 6.64
C SER A 44 6.07 -11.02 7.72
N ASN A 45 5.28 -9.94 7.75
CA ASN A 45 5.40 -8.91 8.76
C ASN A 45 5.05 -9.47 10.16
N HIS A 46 3.94 -10.19 10.29
CA HIS A 46 3.55 -10.84 11.54
C HIS A 46 4.60 -11.83 12.05
N THR A 47 5.18 -12.64 11.18
CA THR A 47 6.25 -13.58 11.55
C THR A 47 7.46 -12.84 12.14
N ILE A 48 7.90 -11.75 11.53
CA ILE A 48 9.02 -10.94 12.04
C ILE A 48 8.68 -10.36 13.42
N TRP A 49 7.48 -9.82 13.61
CA TRP A 49 7.08 -9.27 14.90
C TRP A 49 6.98 -10.35 15.98
N GLN A 50 6.40 -11.50 15.67
CA GLN A 50 6.28 -12.61 16.62
C GLN A 50 7.64 -13.15 17.06
N SER A 51 8.63 -13.21 16.17
CA SER A 51 9.97 -13.69 16.53
C SER A 51 10.76 -12.69 17.39
N LYS A 52 10.47 -11.38 17.28
CA LYS A 52 11.24 -10.31 17.96
C LYS A 52 10.61 -9.85 19.28
N ILE A 53 9.35 -10.17 19.54
CA ILE A 53 8.63 -9.72 20.73
C ILE A 53 8.50 -10.88 21.73
N PRO A 54 8.88 -10.69 23.02
CA PRO A 54 8.63 -11.67 24.09
C PRO A 54 7.14 -12.00 24.21
N PHE A 55 6.83 -13.26 24.50
CA PHE A 55 5.44 -13.76 24.61
C PHE A 55 4.56 -12.92 25.53
N GLU A 56 5.12 -12.45 26.64
CA GLU A 56 4.42 -11.64 27.64
C GLU A 56 3.90 -10.29 27.09
N LEU A 57 4.59 -9.72 26.10
CA LEU A 57 4.27 -8.43 25.51
C LEU A 57 3.49 -8.54 24.19
N GLN A 58 3.46 -9.72 23.58
CA GLN A 58 2.83 -9.92 22.27
C GLN A 58 1.35 -9.49 22.27
N GLY A 59 0.59 -9.88 23.29
CA GLY A 59 -0.83 -9.54 23.38
C GLY A 59 -1.06 -8.01 23.42
N ARG A 60 -0.25 -7.29 24.18
CA ARG A 60 -0.37 -5.82 24.30
C ARG A 60 0.03 -5.11 23.01
N ILE A 61 1.12 -5.55 22.39
CA ILE A 61 1.62 -4.92 21.16
C ILE A 61 0.69 -5.19 19.99
N PHE A 62 0.23 -6.43 19.81
CA PHE A 62 -0.71 -6.76 18.73
C PHE A 62 -2.09 -6.13 18.93
N SER A 63 -2.58 -5.97 20.17
CA SER A 63 -3.82 -5.24 20.40
C SER A 63 -3.68 -3.76 20.05
N LEU A 64 -2.57 -3.12 20.42
CA LEU A 64 -2.29 -1.74 20.05
C LEU A 64 -2.17 -1.57 18.53
N GLN A 65 -1.43 -2.46 17.85
CA GLN A 65 -1.33 -2.47 16.40
C GLN A 65 -2.72 -2.58 15.76
N SER A 66 -3.56 -3.50 16.22
CA SER A 66 -4.93 -3.68 15.71
C SER A 66 -5.81 -2.45 15.89
N VAL A 67 -5.68 -1.74 17.01
CA VAL A 67 -6.41 -0.48 17.26
C VAL A 67 -5.96 0.58 16.25
N VAL A 68 -4.65 0.76 16.06
CA VAL A 68 -4.10 1.73 15.10
C VAL A 68 -4.56 1.38 13.67
N GLU A 69 -4.44 0.13 13.26
CA GLU A 69 -4.83 -0.30 11.92
C GLU A 69 -6.33 -0.07 11.66
N ARG A 70 -7.20 -0.42 12.62
CA ARG A 70 -8.65 -0.21 12.49
C ARG A 70 -9.01 1.27 12.46
N SER A 71 -8.38 2.09 13.29
CA SER A 71 -8.60 3.54 13.30
C SER A 71 -8.21 4.18 11.98
N LEU A 72 -7.05 3.79 11.43
CA LEU A 72 -6.59 4.25 10.11
C LEU A 72 -7.51 3.76 8.98
N LEU A 73 -8.05 2.55 9.08
CA LEU A 73 -9.00 2.01 8.11
C LEU A 73 -10.28 2.85 8.06
N ILE A 74 -10.86 3.18 9.22
CA ILE A 74 -12.04 4.03 9.31
C ILE A 74 -11.75 5.41 8.71
N LEU A 75 -10.64 6.03 9.10
CA LEU A 75 -10.24 7.34 8.59
C LEU A 75 -10.04 7.30 7.06
N SER A 76 -9.43 6.24 6.55
CA SER A 76 -9.24 6.02 5.12
C SER A 76 -10.58 5.96 4.38
N HIS A 77 -11.56 5.22 4.87
CA HIS A 77 -12.88 5.14 4.24
C HIS A 77 -13.61 6.48 4.22
N LEU A 78 -13.47 7.28 5.28
CA LEU A 78 -14.08 8.61 5.37
C LEU A 78 -13.41 9.64 4.44
N THR A 79 -12.12 9.47 4.13
CA THR A 79 -11.36 10.45 3.34
C THR A 79 -11.23 10.07 1.87
N VAL A 80 -11.01 8.79 1.57
CA VAL A 80 -10.71 8.31 0.21
C VAL A 80 -11.90 8.48 -0.73
N GLY A 81 -13.12 8.18 -0.28
CA GLY A 81 -14.34 8.35 -1.07
C GLY A 81 -14.56 9.81 -1.48
N PRO A 82 -14.70 10.73 -0.55
CA PRO A 82 -14.86 12.16 -0.87
C PRO A 82 -13.68 12.73 -1.69
N LEU A 83 -12.46 12.30 -1.42
CA LEU A 83 -11.29 12.73 -2.19
C LEU A 83 -11.39 12.28 -3.65
N ALA A 84 -11.78 11.04 -3.89
CA ALA A 84 -11.95 10.52 -5.24
C ALA A 84 -13.09 11.23 -5.97
N ASP A 85 -14.28 11.30 -5.34
CA ASP A 85 -15.51 11.72 -6.03
C ASP A 85 -15.67 13.24 -6.11
N GLN A 86 -15.26 13.99 -5.07
CA GLN A 86 -15.47 15.43 -5.00
C GLN A 86 -14.26 16.26 -5.43
N VAL A 87 -13.06 15.68 -5.42
CA VAL A 87 -11.83 16.41 -5.80
C VAL A 87 -11.27 15.85 -7.10
N LEU A 88 -10.90 14.58 -7.13
CA LEU A 88 -10.18 14.02 -8.27
C LEU A 88 -11.09 13.79 -9.50
N GLU A 89 -12.34 13.37 -9.27
CA GLU A 89 -13.27 13.14 -10.38
C GLU A 89 -13.60 14.43 -11.15
N PRO A 90 -13.93 15.58 -10.53
CA PRO A 90 -14.11 16.85 -11.25
C PRO A 90 -12.86 17.31 -11.98
N MET A 91 -11.68 17.10 -11.41
CA MET A 91 -10.41 17.48 -12.05
C MET A 91 -10.10 16.66 -13.33
N MET A 92 -10.65 15.45 -13.43
CA MET A 92 -10.45 14.52 -14.55
C MET A 92 -11.60 14.52 -15.55
N LYS A 93 -12.66 15.33 -15.37
CA LYS A 93 -13.71 15.54 -16.36
C LYS A 93 -13.20 16.32 -17.55
N PRO A 94 -13.83 16.20 -18.75
CA PRO A 94 -13.53 17.04 -19.90
C PRO A 94 -13.58 18.53 -19.51
N GLY A 95 -12.49 19.26 -19.72
CA GLY A 95 -12.36 20.68 -19.28
C GLY A 95 -11.94 20.86 -17.82
N GLY A 96 -11.66 19.80 -17.07
CA GLY A 96 -11.09 19.86 -15.73
C GLY A 96 -9.60 20.19 -15.73
N LEU A 97 -9.08 20.62 -14.58
CA LEU A 97 -7.69 21.11 -14.44
C LEU A 97 -6.61 20.07 -14.85
N LEU A 98 -6.89 18.79 -14.74
CA LEU A 98 -5.95 17.71 -15.06
C LEU A 98 -6.27 17.02 -16.40
N ALA A 99 -7.37 17.42 -17.07
CA ALA A 99 -7.80 16.82 -18.32
C ALA A 99 -6.77 16.98 -19.46
N ASP A 100 -6.18 18.15 -19.56
CA ASP A 100 -5.23 18.50 -20.64
C ASP A 100 -3.78 18.03 -20.36
N SER A 101 -3.50 17.56 -19.13
CA SER A 101 -2.17 17.08 -18.73
C SER A 101 -2.22 15.55 -18.46
N ILE A 102 -2.58 15.16 -17.27
CA ILE A 102 -2.63 13.76 -16.84
C ILE A 102 -3.75 13.00 -17.58
N GLY A 103 -4.85 13.68 -17.91
CA GLY A 103 -5.96 13.13 -18.67
C GLY A 103 -5.59 12.62 -20.06
N GLN A 104 -4.56 13.20 -20.70
CA GLN A 104 -4.05 12.69 -21.99
C GLN A 104 -3.39 11.31 -21.86
N ILE A 105 -2.84 10.98 -20.70
CA ILE A 105 -2.13 9.72 -20.42
C ILE A 105 -3.11 8.65 -19.94
N ILE A 106 -3.92 8.98 -18.94
CA ILE A 106 -4.80 8.00 -18.29
C ILE A 106 -6.25 8.03 -18.76
N GLY A 107 -6.59 8.98 -19.63
CA GLY A 107 -7.95 9.24 -20.12
C GLY A 107 -8.72 10.22 -19.26
N VAL A 108 -9.80 10.76 -19.83
CA VAL A 108 -10.74 11.66 -19.17
C VAL A 108 -12.13 11.02 -19.11
N GLY A 109 -12.94 11.41 -18.13
CA GLY A 109 -14.32 10.95 -17.99
C GLY A 109 -14.62 10.27 -16.64
N ALA A 110 -15.77 9.63 -16.57
CA ALA A 110 -16.25 8.99 -15.34
C ALA A 110 -15.30 7.88 -14.85
N GLY A 111 -15.03 7.87 -13.54
CA GLY A 111 -14.13 6.92 -12.88
C GLY A 111 -12.63 7.21 -13.04
N ARG A 112 -12.26 8.30 -13.72
CA ARG A 112 -10.85 8.66 -13.90
C ARG A 112 -10.23 9.26 -12.65
N GLY A 113 -11.01 9.92 -11.80
CA GLY A 113 -10.60 10.36 -10.48
C GLY A 113 -10.14 9.20 -9.60
N SER A 114 -10.90 8.12 -9.56
CA SER A 114 -10.53 6.88 -8.85
C SER A 114 -9.29 6.23 -9.48
N GLY A 115 -9.18 6.20 -10.81
CA GLY A 115 -7.99 5.71 -11.50
C GLY A 115 -6.73 6.50 -11.13
N LEU A 116 -6.83 7.83 -11.11
CA LEU A 116 -5.75 8.72 -10.66
C LEU A 116 -5.36 8.44 -9.20
N LEU A 117 -6.35 8.24 -8.33
CA LEU A 117 -6.10 7.91 -6.93
C LEU A 117 -5.31 6.60 -6.78
N PHE A 118 -5.69 5.55 -7.51
CA PHE A 118 -4.94 4.29 -7.51
C PHE A 118 -3.50 4.47 -7.99
N MET A 119 -3.28 5.28 -9.01
CA MET A 119 -1.93 5.59 -9.49
C MET A 119 -1.12 6.35 -8.43
N LEU A 120 -1.70 7.35 -7.77
CA LEU A 120 -1.02 8.11 -6.71
C LEU A 120 -0.63 7.20 -5.54
N ILE A 121 -1.54 6.33 -5.09
CA ILE A 121 -1.26 5.37 -4.03
C ILE A 121 -0.21 4.35 -4.50
N GLY A 122 -0.29 3.88 -5.74
CA GLY A 122 0.68 2.96 -6.32
C GLY A 122 2.09 3.55 -6.38
N ILE A 123 2.21 4.80 -6.85
CA ILE A 123 3.48 5.54 -6.88
C ILE A 123 4.03 5.73 -5.46
N LEU A 124 3.17 6.12 -4.50
CA LEU A 124 3.58 6.29 -3.11
C LEU A 124 4.10 4.98 -2.51
N ASN A 125 3.46 3.85 -2.80
CA ASN A 125 3.94 2.52 -2.38
C ASN A 125 5.32 2.20 -2.98
N ILE A 126 5.52 2.45 -4.28
CA ILE A 126 6.80 2.21 -4.95
C ILE A 126 7.89 3.08 -4.34
N VAL A 127 7.62 4.39 -4.15
CA VAL A 127 8.58 5.32 -3.54
C VAL A 127 8.91 4.89 -2.11
N ALA A 128 7.92 4.53 -1.30
CA ALA A 128 8.14 4.03 0.05
C ALA A 128 8.99 2.76 0.07
N ALA A 129 8.72 1.81 -0.85
CA ALA A 129 9.52 0.59 -0.99
C ALA A 129 10.97 0.89 -1.39
N LEU A 130 11.20 1.85 -2.32
CA LEU A 130 12.53 2.28 -2.74
C LEU A 130 13.30 2.97 -1.61
N ILE A 131 12.65 3.88 -0.89
CA ILE A 131 13.26 4.55 0.28
C ILE A 131 13.63 3.52 1.34
N ALA A 132 12.71 2.62 1.69
CA ALA A 132 12.96 1.56 2.65
C ALA A 132 14.08 0.61 2.19
N TYR A 133 14.18 0.34 0.89
CA TYR A 133 15.26 -0.47 0.32
C TYR A 133 16.64 0.21 0.43
N GLN A 134 16.70 1.54 0.32
CA GLN A 134 17.93 2.31 0.47
C GLN A 134 18.39 2.43 1.93
N MET A 135 17.50 2.22 2.91
CA MET A 135 17.84 2.27 4.34
C MET A 135 18.49 0.95 4.79
N PRO A 136 19.82 0.89 5.00
CA PRO A 136 20.50 -0.35 5.37
C PRO A 136 20.04 -0.90 6.74
N ARG A 137 19.61 -0.02 7.65
CA ARG A 137 19.06 -0.41 8.95
C ARG A 137 17.78 -1.24 8.81
N LEU A 138 16.84 -0.83 7.94
CA LEU A 138 15.60 -1.58 7.69
C LEU A 138 15.87 -2.95 7.04
N ARG A 139 16.88 -3.03 6.16
CA ARG A 139 17.26 -4.30 5.53
C ARG A 139 17.90 -5.30 6.48
N ARG A 140 18.51 -4.82 7.58
CA ARG A 140 19.23 -5.61 8.56
C ARG A 140 18.45 -5.86 9.85
N VAL A 141 17.30 -5.22 10.04
CA VAL A 141 16.45 -5.35 11.26
C VAL A 141 16.25 -6.81 11.65
N GLU A 142 16.02 -7.68 10.65
CA GLU A 142 15.84 -9.12 10.86
C GLU A 142 17.08 -9.80 11.47
N LYS A 143 18.30 -9.28 11.19
CA LYS A 143 19.57 -9.83 11.67
C LYS A 143 20.12 -9.11 12.88
N GLU A 144 19.85 -7.81 13.03
CA GLU A 144 20.42 -6.97 14.09
C GLU A 144 19.64 -7.08 15.40
N ILE A 145 18.34 -7.40 15.34
CA ILE A 145 17.53 -7.61 16.53
C ILE A 145 17.50 -9.11 16.82
N PRO A 146 18.06 -9.58 17.97
CA PRO A 146 18.01 -10.99 18.34
C PRO A 146 16.56 -11.48 18.52
N ASP A 147 16.34 -12.76 18.29
CA ASP A 147 15.03 -13.37 18.53
C ASP A 147 14.75 -13.45 20.03
N ALA A 148 13.56 -13.08 20.46
CA ALA A 148 13.17 -13.06 21.86
C ALA A 148 13.24 -14.48 22.50
N ILE A 149 13.10 -15.53 21.70
CA ILE A 149 13.19 -16.94 22.15
C ILE A 149 14.65 -17.32 22.48
N ALA A 150 15.63 -16.73 21.80
CA ALA A 150 17.06 -17.03 22.03
C ALA A 150 17.64 -16.43 23.32
N VAL A 151 16.91 -15.53 23.97
CA VAL A 151 17.36 -14.86 25.21
C VAL A 151 16.93 -15.66 26.47
N ILE A 152 16.04 -16.64 26.33
CA ILE A 152 15.48 -17.41 27.46
C ILE A 152 16.17 -18.79 27.60
N SER A 153 17.01 -19.18 26.65
CA SER A 153 17.84 -20.39 26.71
C SER A 153 19.27 -20.06 27.14
#